data_c5b6d320812ff034c5bf400fd1a4b176
#
_entry.id   c5b6d320812ff034c5bf400fd1a4b176
#
_cell.length_a   1.000
_cell.length_b   1.000
_cell.length_c   1.000
_cell.angle_alpha   90.00
_cell.angle_beta   90.00
_cell.angle_gamma   90.00
#
_symmetry.space_group_name_H-M   'P 1'
#
loop_
_entity.id
_entity.type
_entity.pdbx_description
1 polymer ?
#
loop_
_entity_poly.entity_id
_entity_poly.type
_entity_poly.pdbx_seq_one_letter_code
_entity_poly.pdbx_strand_id
1 'polypeptide(L)'
;MFESPVSTIANGIILINLAKIRGAQAVCARVPSQSGVYAWFQNHHPPSPATSTAEEFADYLIDQATREHCLPRRGRIPPLYALELRSAKQISPYKRDTLLTLCGSATFRSAMTTVLQSAIFFQQPLYVGKASHLPTRIRQHVEPGSVLRQRLETVGIDIERLLLICMPVDGLVADETEVQPDIEPNETDESLPTELVVEELFSKLFHPLFTARYG
;
A
#
# COMPACT_ATOMS: atom_id res chain seq x y z
N MET A 1 8.39 -13.56 -5.72
CA MET A 1 8.97 -12.35 -6.31
C MET A 1 9.55 -11.40 -5.25
N PHE A 2 8.95 -11.25 -4.09
CA PHE A 2 9.44 -10.36 -3.02
C PHE A 2 10.10 -11.15 -1.87
N GLU A 3 11.04 -12.03 -2.21
CA GLU A 3 11.81 -12.80 -1.20
C GLU A 3 12.81 -11.94 -0.44
N SER A 4 13.32 -10.88 -1.08
CA SER A 4 14.19 -9.88 -0.45
C SER A 4 13.40 -8.92 0.45
N PRO A 5 13.97 -8.45 1.57
CA PRO A 5 13.38 -7.40 2.37
C PRO A 5 13.27 -6.06 1.63
N VAL A 6 14.11 -5.84 0.61
CA VAL A 6 14.10 -4.65 -0.24
C VAL A 6 14.29 -5.05 -1.69
N SER A 7 13.51 -4.47 -2.58
CA SER A 7 13.63 -4.65 -4.03
C SER A 7 13.52 -3.28 -4.71
N THR A 8 14.41 -3.01 -5.65
CA THR A 8 14.28 -1.85 -6.55
C THR A 8 13.40 -2.27 -7.71
N ILE A 9 12.34 -1.51 -7.98
CA ILE A 9 11.38 -1.79 -9.05
C ILE A 9 11.88 -1.17 -10.36
N ALA A 10 12.02 0.16 -10.40
CA ALA A 10 12.54 0.93 -11.53
C ALA A 10 12.83 2.36 -11.08
N ASN A 11 13.70 3.08 -11.76
CA ASN A 11 13.92 4.53 -11.58
C ASN A 11 14.04 4.97 -10.11
N GLY A 12 14.76 4.22 -9.28
CA GLY A 12 14.91 4.53 -7.87
C GLY A 12 13.68 4.22 -6.98
N ILE A 13 12.59 3.69 -7.53
CA ILE A 13 11.43 3.25 -6.77
C ILE A 13 11.82 2.00 -5.98
N ILE A 14 11.65 2.07 -4.67
CA ILE A 14 12.02 1.01 -3.74
C ILE A 14 10.78 0.42 -3.11
N LEU A 15 10.67 -0.91 -3.12
CA LEU A 15 9.69 -1.68 -2.39
C LEU A 15 10.35 -2.31 -1.16
N ILE A 16 9.77 -2.08 -0.01
CA ILE A 16 10.23 -2.58 1.30
C ILE A 16 9.16 -3.52 1.88
N ASN A 17 9.54 -4.75 2.15
CA ASN A 17 8.68 -5.72 2.82
C ASN A 17 8.92 -5.67 4.33
N LEU A 18 8.01 -5.04 5.08
CA LEU A 18 8.18 -4.85 6.51
C LEU A 18 8.15 -6.17 7.29
N ALA A 19 7.45 -7.17 6.83
CA ALA A 19 7.41 -8.49 7.50
C ALA A 19 8.78 -9.18 7.60
N LYS A 20 9.75 -8.72 6.80
CA LYS A 20 11.13 -9.25 6.79
C LYS A 20 12.12 -8.34 7.49
N ILE A 21 11.66 -7.27 8.12
CA ILE A 21 12.52 -6.27 8.78
C ILE A 21 11.99 -6.04 10.19
N ARG A 22 12.86 -6.13 11.18
CA ARG A 22 12.48 -5.90 12.56
C ARG A 22 12.93 -4.53 13.05
N GLY A 23 11.95 -3.78 13.56
CA GLY A 23 12.16 -2.48 14.22
C GLY A 23 12.22 -1.29 13.25
N ALA A 24 11.72 -0.16 13.72
CA ALA A 24 11.58 1.09 12.95
C ALA A 24 12.92 1.60 12.39
N GLN A 25 14.00 1.49 13.16
CA GLN A 25 15.33 1.94 12.71
C GLN A 25 15.83 1.14 11.50
N ALA A 26 15.61 -0.17 11.50
CA ALA A 26 16.03 -1.04 10.40
C ALA A 26 15.20 -0.80 9.13
N VAL A 27 13.93 -0.41 9.26
CA VAL A 27 13.09 0.05 8.14
C VAL A 27 13.64 1.35 7.59
N CYS A 28 13.86 2.36 8.44
CA CYS A 28 14.33 3.68 8.04
C CYS A 28 15.69 3.65 7.34
N ALA A 29 16.58 2.77 7.76
CA ALA A 29 17.91 2.59 7.13
C ALA A 29 17.83 2.11 5.66
N ARG A 30 16.65 1.67 5.20
CA ARG A 30 16.40 1.17 3.83
C ARG A 30 15.58 2.13 2.99
N VAL A 31 15.06 3.17 3.60
CA VAL A 31 14.28 4.22 2.92
C VAL A 31 15.25 5.24 2.34
N PRO A 32 15.06 5.69 1.08
CA PRO A 32 15.90 6.74 0.48
C PRO A 32 15.88 8.03 1.29
N SER A 33 17.04 8.65 1.51
CA SER A 33 17.18 9.91 2.27
C SER A 33 16.88 11.14 1.41
N GLN A 34 15.78 11.09 0.67
CA GLN A 34 15.37 12.10 -0.29
C GLN A 34 13.94 12.53 -0.03
N SER A 35 13.50 13.60 -0.69
CA SER A 35 12.08 13.95 -0.80
C SER A 35 11.37 12.94 -1.69
N GLY A 36 10.07 12.76 -1.45
CA GLY A 36 9.32 11.84 -2.28
C GLY A 36 7.93 11.51 -1.79
N VAL A 37 7.30 10.63 -2.55
CA VAL A 37 5.99 10.06 -2.26
C VAL A 37 6.17 8.61 -1.82
N TYR A 38 5.31 8.17 -0.92
CA TYR A 38 5.29 6.80 -0.44
C TYR A 38 3.87 6.27 -0.34
N ALA A 39 3.74 4.96 -0.50
CA ALA A 39 2.46 4.29 -0.43
C ALA A 39 2.56 2.99 0.37
N TRP A 40 1.54 2.71 1.17
CA TRP A 40 1.42 1.50 1.98
C TRP A 40 0.42 0.56 1.35
N PHE A 41 0.80 -0.71 1.22
CA PHE A 41 -0.02 -1.76 0.61
C PHE A 41 -0.14 -2.95 1.55
N GLN A 42 -1.23 -3.67 1.42
CA GLN A 42 -1.36 -4.94 2.11
C GLN A 42 -0.43 -5.97 1.49
N ASN A 43 0.29 -6.69 2.35
CA ASN A 43 1.09 -7.81 1.92
C ASN A 43 0.33 -9.11 2.18
N HIS A 44 0.13 -9.88 1.13
CA HIS A 44 -0.50 -11.19 1.25
C HIS A 44 0.51 -12.24 1.65
N HIS A 45 0.26 -12.88 2.77
CA HIS A 45 1.07 -13.98 3.31
C HIS A 45 0.24 -15.26 3.34
N PRO A 46 0.02 -15.92 2.19
CA PRO A 46 -0.70 -17.17 2.18
C PRO A 46 0.08 -18.26 2.96
N PRO A 47 -0.61 -19.25 3.49
CA PRO A 47 0.03 -20.42 4.06
C PRO A 47 0.99 -21.08 3.05
N SER A 48 2.00 -21.76 3.54
CA SER A 48 3.00 -22.40 2.67
C SER A 48 2.33 -23.38 1.70
N PRO A 49 2.51 -23.23 0.37
CA PRO A 49 1.89 -24.12 -0.61
C PRO A 49 2.27 -25.59 -0.44
N ALA A 50 3.47 -25.86 0.13
CA ALA A 50 4.01 -27.19 0.30
C ALA A 50 3.48 -27.90 1.55
N THR A 51 3.15 -27.15 2.61
CA THR A 51 2.83 -27.74 3.93
C THR A 51 1.40 -27.50 4.39
N SER A 52 0.68 -26.52 3.80
CA SER A 52 -0.71 -26.24 4.16
C SER A 52 -1.67 -27.29 3.59
N THR A 53 -2.76 -27.52 4.33
CA THR A 53 -3.88 -28.31 3.83
C THR A 53 -4.68 -27.53 2.77
N ALA A 54 -5.57 -28.23 2.06
CA ALA A 54 -6.49 -27.59 1.12
C ALA A 54 -7.42 -26.61 1.82
N GLU A 55 -7.93 -27.01 2.99
CA GLU A 55 -8.83 -26.22 3.81
C GLU A 55 -8.17 -24.95 4.31
N GLU A 56 -6.97 -25.03 4.91
CA GLU A 56 -6.24 -23.87 5.40
C GLU A 56 -5.96 -22.85 4.30
N PHE A 57 -5.60 -23.32 3.11
CA PHE A 57 -5.31 -22.44 1.99
C PHE A 57 -6.59 -21.82 1.40
N ALA A 58 -7.66 -22.60 1.28
CA ALA A 58 -8.97 -22.13 0.80
C ALA A 58 -9.56 -21.11 1.77
N ASP A 59 -9.55 -21.37 3.07
CA ASP A 59 -10.07 -20.46 4.09
C ASP A 59 -9.27 -19.15 4.11
N TYR A 60 -7.95 -19.19 3.93
CA TYR A 60 -7.14 -17.98 3.74
C TYR A 60 -7.61 -17.17 2.53
N LEU A 61 -7.81 -17.79 1.37
CA LEU A 61 -8.24 -17.10 0.15
C LEU A 61 -9.64 -16.49 0.33
N ILE A 62 -10.55 -17.21 0.96
CA ILE A 62 -11.90 -16.75 1.27
C ILE A 62 -11.85 -15.54 2.22
N ASP A 63 -11.07 -15.64 3.30
CA ASP A 63 -10.89 -14.53 4.24
C ASP A 63 -10.36 -13.28 3.52
N GLN A 64 -9.32 -13.42 2.69
CA GLN A 64 -8.80 -12.29 1.92
C GLN A 64 -9.83 -11.69 0.95
N ALA A 65 -10.64 -12.52 0.30
CA ALA A 65 -11.65 -12.08 -0.66
C ALA A 65 -12.88 -11.43 0.02
N THR A 66 -13.18 -11.82 1.25
CA THR A 66 -14.37 -11.36 1.99
C THR A 66 -14.08 -10.33 3.06
N ARG A 67 -12.79 -10.15 3.42
CA ARG A 67 -12.37 -9.20 4.44
C ARG A 67 -12.78 -7.79 4.04
N GLU A 68 -13.55 -7.15 4.90
CA GLU A 68 -13.90 -5.74 4.75
C GLU A 68 -12.72 -4.88 5.18
N HIS A 69 -11.97 -4.34 4.24
CA HIS A 69 -10.90 -3.37 4.50
C HIS A 69 -11.45 -1.93 4.66
N CYS A 70 -12.75 -1.77 4.48
CA CYS A 70 -13.40 -0.47 4.59
C CYS A 70 -14.11 -0.35 5.94
N LEU A 71 -13.75 0.67 6.71
CA LEU A 71 -14.66 1.17 7.73
C LEU A 71 -16.01 1.44 7.06
N PRO A 72 -17.14 1.05 7.69
CA PRO A 72 -18.45 1.33 7.13
C PRO A 72 -18.53 2.83 6.82
N ARG A 73 -18.71 3.17 5.56
CA ARG A 73 -18.88 4.55 5.14
C ARG A 73 -20.25 5.01 5.57
N ARG A 74 -20.30 5.87 6.57
CA ARG A 74 -21.52 6.54 6.99
C ARG A 74 -21.62 7.88 6.28
N GLY A 75 -22.60 8.03 5.41
CA GLY A 75 -22.96 9.29 4.79
C GLY A 75 -24.25 9.84 5.41
N ARG A 76 -24.34 11.16 5.63
CA ARG A 76 -25.60 11.83 5.89
C ARG A 76 -26.08 12.47 4.60
N ILE A 77 -27.23 12.05 4.12
CA ILE A 77 -27.92 12.71 3.03
C ILE A 77 -28.95 13.64 3.68
N PRO A 78 -28.77 14.96 3.65
CA PRO A 78 -29.77 15.86 4.18
C PRO A 78 -31.12 15.70 3.45
N PRO A 79 -32.27 15.86 4.15
CA PRO A 79 -32.38 16.22 5.56
C PRO A 79 -32.64 15.04 6.52
N LEU A 80 -32.88 13.79 6.05
CA LEU A 80 -33.49 12.77 6.92
C LEU A 80 -32.89 11.38 6.86
N TYR A 81 -31.89 11.10 6.02
CA TYR A 81 -31.40 9.73 5.82
C TYR A 81 -29.94 9.57 6.23
N ALA A 82 -29.66 8.55 7.06
CA ALA A 82 -28.32 8.01 7.26
C ALA A 82 -28.15 6.81 6.31
N LEU A 83 -27.18 6.88 5.41
CA LEU A 83 -26.81 5.76 4.53
C LEU A 83 -25.61 5.03 5.12
N GLU A 84 -25.77 3.76 5.42
CA GLU A 84 -24.67 2.88 5.78
C GLU A 84 -24.45 1.88 4.65
N LEU A 85 -23.35 2.03 3.93
CA LEU A 85 -22.97 1.10 2.88
C LEU A 85 -22.19 -0.04 3.50
N ARG A 86 -22.75 -1.23 3.50
CA ARG A 86 -22.08 -2.47 3.87
C ARG A 86 -21.89 -3.31 2.62
N SER A 87 -20.67 -3.72 2.35
CA SER A 87 -20.38 -4.68 1.29
C SER A 87 -20.42 -6.08 1.89
N ALA A 88 -21.47 -6.85 1.63
CA ALA A 88 -21.50 -8.27 1.96
C ALA A 88 -20.84 -9.05 0.81
N LYS A 89 -19.53 -9.17 0.83
CA LYS A 89 -18.81 -10.04 -0.10
C LYS A 89 -18.92 -11.49 0.40
N GLN A 90 -19.88 -12.23 -0.10
CA GLN A 90 -20.00 -13.67 0.18
C GLN A 90 -19.57 -14.48 -1.04
N ILE A 91 -18.80 -15.53 -0.79
CA ILE A 91 -18.51 -16.54 -1.81
C ILE A 91 -19.62 -17.58 -1.73
N SER A 92 -20.28 -17.89 -2.86
CA SER A 92 -21.34 -18.89 -2.89
C SER A 92 -20.82 -20.29 -2.50
N PRO A 93 -21.64 -21.15 -1.87
CA PRO A 93 -21.21 -22.49 -1.47
C PRO A 93 -20.57 -23.28 -2.61
N TYR A 94 -21.15 -23.25 -3.79
CA TYR A 94 -20.60 -23.92 -4.98
C TYR A 94 -19.17 -23.44 -5.32
N LYS A 95 -18.92 -22.15 -5.27
CA LYS A 95 -17.57 -21.60 -5.54
C LYS A 95 -16.58 -21.96 -4.44
N ARG A 96 -17.06 -22.05 -3.19
CA ARG A 96 -16.24 -22.51 -2.06
C ARG A 96 -15.81 -23.96 -2.24
N ASP A 97 -16.71 -24.86 -2.62
CA ASP A 97 -16.41 -26.27 -2.84
C ASP A 97 -15.44 -26.46 -4.01
N THR A 98 -15.66 -25.69 -5.10
CA THR A 98 -14.74 -25.67 -6.23
C THR A 98 -13.34 -25.19 -5.82
N LEU A 99 -13.26 -24.11 -5.04
CA LEU A 99 -11.99 -23.57 -4.56
C LEU A 99 -11.28 -24.59 -3.67
N LEU A 100 -11.99 -25.25 -2.76
CA LEU A 100 -11.45 -26.30 -1.91
C LEU A 100 -10.85 -27.45 -2.73
N THR A 101 -11.57 -27.89 -3.77
CA THR A 101 -11.08 -28.91 -4.70
C THR A 101 -9.78 -28.48 -5.39
N LEU A 102 -9.72 -27.24 -5.90
CA LEU A 102 -8.53 -26.68 -6.54
C LEU A 102 -7.35 -26.58 -5.54
N CYS A 103 -7.62 -26.16 -4.33
CA CYS A 103 -6.62 -26.05 -3.25
C CYS A 103 -6.06 -27.43 -2.83
N GLY A 104 -6.68 -28.54 -3.19
CA GLY A 104 -6.09 -29.87 -3.06
C GLY A 104 -4.78 -30.04 -3.84
N SER A 105 -4.59 -29.31 -4.93
CA SER A 105 -3.36 -29.33 -5.73
C SER A 105 -2.30 -28.38 -5.16
N ALA A 106 -1.12 -28.88 -4.83
CA ALA A 106 0.04 -28.06 -4.43
C ALA A 106 0.48 -27.09 -5.54
N THR A 107 0.34 -27.51 -6.80
CA THR A 107 0.63 -26.66 -7.96
C THR A 107 -0.31 -25.45 -8.02
N PHE A 108 -1.61 -25.67 -7.78
CA PHE A 108 -2.58 -24.56 -7.71
C PHE A 108 -2.25 -23.60 -6.55
N ARG A 109 -1.96 -24.12 -5.36
CA ARG A 109 -1.58 -23.29 -4.21
C ARG A 109 -0.32 -22.46 -4.49
N SER A 110 0.68 -23.04 -5.15
CA SER A 110 1.90 -22.33 -5.55
C SER A 110 1.61 -21.23 -6.56
N ALA A 111 0.81 -21.52 -7.59
CA ALA A 111 0.40 -20.53 -8.58
C ALA A 111 -0.39 -19.37 -7.95
N MET A 112 -1.36 -19.67 -7.08
CA MET A 112 -2.13 -18.65 -6.37
C MET A 112 -1.26 -17.81 -5.43
N THR A 113 -0.28 -18.40 -4.78
CA THR A 113 0.71 -17.65 -3.97
C THR A 113 1.46 -16.63 -4.83
N THR A 114 1.92 -17.04 -6.01
CA THR A 114 2.59 -16.14 -6.96
C THR A 114 1.66 -15.02 -7.44
N VAL A 115 0.42 -15.34 -7.78
CA VAL A 115 -0.60 -14.35 -8.18
C VAL A 115 -0.82 -13.34 -7.07
N LEU A 116 -1.05 -13.77 -5.83
CA LEU A 116 -1.29 -12.89 -4.70
C LEU A 116 -0.08 -11.98 -4.41
N GLN A 117 1.13 -12.51 -4.48
CA GLN A 117 2.35 -11.73 -4.31
C GLN A 117 2.57 -10.71 -5.43
N SER A 118 2.11 -11.02 -6.64
CA SER A 118 2.20 -10.10 -7.79
C SER A 118 1.06 -9.10 -7.83
N ALA A 119 -0.02 -9.35 -7.10
CA ALA A 119 -1.24 -8.54 -7.14
C ALA A 119 -1.08 -7.14 -6.51
N ILE A 120 0.08 -6.82 -5.91
CA ILE A 120 0.34 -5.49 -5.35
C ILE A 120 0.09 -4.37 -6.36
N PHE A 121 0.36 -4.60 -7.63
CA PHE A 121 0.16 -3.61 -8.69
C PHE A 121 -1.31 -3.36 -9.03
N PHE A 122 -2.21 -4.22 -8.55
CA PHE A 122 -3.66 -4.11 -8.75
C PHE A 122 -4.39 -3.75 -7.46
N GLN A 123 -3.66 -3.62 -6.35
CA GLN A 123 -4.25 -3.27 -5.07
C GLN A 123 -4.41 -1.76 -4.94
N GLN A 124 -5.50 -1.37 -4.31
CA GLN A 124 -5.67 -0.02 -3.81
C GLN A 124 -4.70 0.18 -2.64
N PRO A 125 -3.89 1.25 -2.61
CA PRO A 125 -3.04 1.54 -1.47
C PRO A 125 -3.89 1.79 -0.22
N LEU A 126 -3.40 1.36 0.92
CA LEU A 126 -4.01 1.67 2.21
C LEU A 126 -3.84 3.14 2.55
N TYR A 127 -2.66 3.68 2.26
CA TYR A 127 -2.31 5.06 2.53
C TYR A 127 -1.29 5.55 1.50
N VAL A 128 -1.42 6.80 1.08
CA VAL A 128 -0.43 7.54 0.28
C VAL A 128 -0.04 8.78 1.06
N GLY A 129 1.23 9.15 1.01
CA GLY A 129 1.74 10.35 1.64
C GLY A 129 3.01 10.85 0.97
N LYS A 130 3.39 12.06 1.32
CA LYS A 130 4.62 12.71 0.85
C LYS A 130 5.51 13.10 2.02
N ALA A 131 6.78 13.32 1.75
CA ALA A 131 7.73 13.85 2.70
C ALA A 131 8.89 14.54 1.99
N SER A 132 9.36 15.65 2.55
CA SER A 132 10.63 16.26 2.20
C SER A 132 11.83 15.40 2.64
N HIS A 133 11.63 14.51 3.62
CA HIS A 133 12.62 13.53 4.06
C HIS A 133 11.92 12.22 4.42
N LEU A 134 11.92 11.28 3.48
CA LEU A 134 11.21 10.00 3.58
C LEU A 134 11.54 9.21 4.86
N PRO A 135 12.81 9.01 5.28
CA PRO A 135 13.11 8.22 6.48
C PRO A 135 12.47 8.76 7.75
N THR A 136 12.46 10.09 7.92
CA THR A 136 11.86 10.74 9.09
C THR A 136 10.35 10.51 9.11
N ARG A 137 9.69 10.66 7.96
CA ARG A 137 8.25 10.48 7.85
C ARG A 137 7.83 9.03 8.05
N ILE A 138 8.56 8.10 7.44
CA ILE A 138 8.30 6.67 7.61
C ILE A 138 8.50 6.24 9.07
N ARG A 139 9.54 6.75 9.74
CA ARG A 139 9.74 6.52 11.18
C ARG A 139 8.51 6.91 11.98
N GLN A 140 7.97 8.13 11.75
CA GLN A 140 6.77 8.59 12.43
C GLN A 140 5.57 7.66 12.24
N HIS A 141 5.47 6.98 11.11
CA HIS A 141 4.37 6.04 10.85
C HIS A 141 4.57 4.68 11.52
N VAL A 142 5.80 4.17 11.56
CA VAL A 142 6.07 2.84 12.14
C VAL A 142 6.25 2.85 13.65
N GLU A 143 6.47 4.03 14.25
CA GLU A 143 6.56 4.18 15.70
C GLU A 143 5.23 3.82 16.38
N PRO A 144 5.30 3.22 17.60
CA PRO A 144 4.12 2.97 18.41
C PRO A 144 3.31 4.24 18.64
N GLY A 145 1.98 4.16 18.53
CA GLY A 145 1.07 5.28 18.77
C GLY A 145 0.89 6.24 17.59
N SER A 146 1.50 5.98 16.43
CA SER A 146 1.25 6.81 15.25
C SER A 146 -0.21 6.72 14.79
N VAL A 147 -0.73 7.82 14.22
CA VAL A 147 -2.13 7.88 13.74
C VAL A 147 -2.40 6.83 12.66
N LEU A 148 -1.44 6.60 11.76
CA LEU A 148 -1.59 5.57 10.74
C LEU A 148 -1.67 4.18 11.37
N ARG A 149 -0.78 3.87 12.31
CA ARG A 149 -0.77 2.58 13.01
C ARG A 149 -2.10 2.34 13.74
N GLN A 150 -2.61 3.32 14.47
CA GLN A 150 -3.90 3.22 15.17
C GLN A 150 -5.05 2.95 14.20
N ARG A 151 -5.09 3.64 13.05
CA ARG A 151 -6.13 3.42 12.04
C ARG A 151 -6.07 2.01 11.44
N LEU A 152 -4.88 1.50 11.17
CA LEU A 152 -4.67 0.15 10.67
C LEU A 152 -5.08 -0.89 11.71
N GLU A 153 -4.69 -0.72 12.97
CA GLU A 153 -5.05 -1.60 14.09
C GLU A 153 -6.58 -1.66 14.31
N THR A 154 -7.29 -0.53 14.13
CA THR A 154 -8.76 -0.49 14.23
C THR A 154 -9.46 -1.44 13.24
N VAL A 155 -8.84 -1.74 12.11
CA VAL A 155 -9.34 -2.66 11.09
C VAL A 155 -8.59 -4.01 11.08
N GLY A 156 -7.80 -4.28 12.12
CA GLY A 156 -7.08 -5.55 12.27
C GLY A 156 -5.88 -5.71 11.36
N ILE A 157 -5.32 -4.61 10.84
CA ILE A 157 -4.13 -4.61 9.98
C ILE A 157 -2.90 -4.25 10.81
N ASP A 158 -1.90 -5.13 10.79
CA ASP A 158 -0.61 -4.91 11.43
C ASP A 158 0.35 -4.22 10.44
N ILE A 159 0.83 -3.03 10.80
CA ILE A 159 1.76 -2.25 9.98
C ILE A 159 3.06 -3.02 9.68
N GLU A 160 3.50 -3.87 10.60
CA GLU A 160 4.74 -4.66 10.44
C GLU A 160 4.61 -5.75 9.35
N ARG A 161 3.40 -5.99 8.86
CA ARG A 161 3.12 -6.95 7.78
C ARG A 161 2.86 -6.29 6.43
N LEU A 162 3.01 -4.98 6.34
CA LEU A 162 2.72 -4.24 5.11
C LEU A 162 3.91 -4.23 4.14
N LEU A 163 3.59 -3.85 2.92
CA LEU A 163 4.55 -3.43 1.91
C LEU A 163 4.56 -1.90 1.85
N LEU A 164 5.74 -1.32 1.79
CA LEU A 164 5.97 0.10 1.61
C LEU A 164 6.66 0.33 0.27
N ILE A 165 6.08 1.15 -0.57
CA ILE A 165 6.73 1.65 -1.78
C ILE A 165 7.18 3.08 -1.50
N CYS A 166 8.45 3.38 -1.76
CA CYS A 166 9.02 4.71 -1.71
C CYS A 166 9.43 5.13 -3.13
N MET A 167 9.00 6.31 -3.54
CA MET A 167 9.28 6.92 -4.83
C MET A 167 9.98 8.25 -4.59
N PRO A 168 11.33 8.31 -4.67
CA PRO A 168 12.06 9.56 -4.64
C PRO A 168 11.64 10.44 -5.82
N VAL A 169 11.43 11.73 -5.57
CA VAL A 169 10.94 12.66 -6.60
C VAL A 169 12.10 13.26 -7.39
N ASP A 170 13.29 13.35 -6.78
CA ASP A 170 14.47 13.92 -7.42
C ASP A 170 14.88 13.17 -8.72
N GLY A 171 14.49 11.91 -8.87
CA GLY A 171 14.69 11.14 -10.09
C GLY A 171 13.53 11.22 -11.11
N LEU A 172 12.44 11.92 -10.78
CA LEU A 172 11.30 12.13 -11.70
C LEU A 172 11.43 13.45 -12.46
N VAL A 173 12.14 14.41 -11.91
CA VAL A 173 12.51 15.64 -12.63
C VAL A 173 13.80 15.30 -13.37
N ALA A 174 13.68 15.03 -14.68
CA ALA A 174 14.86 14.93 -15.55
C ALA A 174 15.68 16.21 -15.35
N ASP A 175 16.99 16.04 -15.32
CA ASP A 175 17.96 17.13 -15.23
C ASP A 175 17.72 18.12 -16.40
N GLU A 176 16.78 19.03 -16.25
CA GLU A 176 16.60 20.17 -17.14
C GLU A 176 17.65 21.25 -16.83
N THR A 177 18.87 20.83 -16.51
CA THR A 177 20.01 21.73 -16.35
C THR A 177 20.67 22.04 -17.69
N GLU A 178 19.92 22.17 -18.78
CA GLU A 178 20.29 22.96 -19.95
C GLU A 178 19.28 24.11 -20.19
N VAL A 179 18.92 24.82 -19.15
CA VAL A 179 18.26 26.12 -19.31
C VAL A 179 19.34 27.18 -19.45
N GLN A 180 19.32 27.83 -20.59
CA GLN A 180 20.21 28.92 -20.97
C GLN A 180 20.27 30.00 -19.87
N PRO A 181 21.46 30.60 -19.61
CA PRO A 181 21.71 31.46 -18.46
C PRO A 181 21.17 32.90 -18.57
N ASP A 182 20.22 33.19 -19.45
CA ASP A 182 19.82 34.57 -19.78
C ASP A 182 18.39 34.97 -19.40
N ILE A 183 17.70 34.22 -18.53
CA ILE A 183 16.42 34.70 -17.99
C ILE A 183 16.60 34.97 -16.49
N GLU A 184 16.57 36.27 -16.14
CA GLU A 184 16.53 36.68 -14.73
C GLU A 184 15.34 36.01 -14.02
N PRO A 185 15.56 35.36 -12.85
CA PRO A 185 14.46 34.72 -12.12
C PRO A 185 13.47 35.78 -11.67
N ASN A 186 12.25 35.71 -12.17
CA ASN A 186 11.12 36.47 -11.60
C ASN A 186 10.88 35.94 -10.18
N GLU A 187 11.05 36.79 -9.16
CA GLU A 187 10.94 36.47 -7.72
C GLU A 187 9.54 36.01 -7.25
N THR A 188 8.63 35.65 -8.12
CA THR A 188 7.25 35.26 -7.78
C THR A 188 6.87 33.83 -8.16
N ASP A 189 7.81 33.00 -8.65
CA ASP A 189 7.52 31.61 -8.97
C ASP A 189 7.82 30.72 -7.75
N GLU A 190 6.90 30.72 -6.77
CA GLU A 190 6.84 29.63 -5.78
C GLU A 190 6.42 28.35 -6.52
N SER A 191 7.38 27.69 -7.15
CA SER A 191 7.16 26.39 -7.77
C SER A 191 6.64 25.43 -6.70
N LEU A 192 5.43 24.92 -6.89
CA LEU A 192 4.84 23.94 -5.97
C LEU A 192 5.79 22.74 -5.87
N PRO A 193 6.10 22.26 -4.65
CA PRO A 193 6.95 21.10 -4.48
C PRO A 193 6.44 19.90 -5.31
N THR A 194 7.29 19.30 -6.12
CA THR A 194 6.92 18.20 -7.03
C THR A 194 6.25 17.04 -6.28
N GLU A 195 6.70 16.74 -5.06
CA GLU A 195 6.09 15.72 -4.22
C GLU A 195 4.64 16.04 -3.84
N LEU A 196 4.25 17.31 -3.80
CA LEU A 196 2.86 17.72 -3.53
C LEU A 196 1.96 17.34 -4.70
N VAL A 197 2.39 17.65 -5.91
CA VAL A 197 1.64 17.35 -7.14
C VAL A 197 1.51 15.85 -7.33
N VAL A 198 2.61 15.10 -7.14
CA VAL A 198 2.62 13.64 -7.29
C VAL A 198 1.75 12.97 -6.23
N GLU A 199 1.79 13.42 -4.96
CA GLU A 199 0.90 12.90 -3.91
C GLU A 199 -0.57 13.13 -4.25
N GLU A 200 -0.91 14.34 -4.71
CA GLU A 200 -2.29 14.67 -5.08
C GLU A 200 -2.79 13.81 -6.24
N LEU A 201 -1.97 13.63 -7.27
CA LEU A 201 -2.27 12.73 -8.38
C LEU A 201 -2.52 11.30 -7.90
N PHE A 202 -1.64 10.76 -7.07
CA PHE A 202 -1.80 9.39 -6.56
C PHE A 202 -2.99 9.25 -5.64
N SER A 203 -3.26 10.26 -4.82
CA SER A 203 -4.45 10.26 -3.96
C SER A 203 -5.75 10.30 -4.77
N LYS A 204 -5.77 11.03 -5.89
CA LYS A 204 -6.93 11.08 -6.80
C LYS A 204 -7.06 9.84 -7.68
N LEU A 205 -5.95 9.28 -8.17
CA LEU A 205 -5.97 8.11 -9.04
C LEU A 205 -6.29 6.81 -8.27
N PHE A 206 -5.74 6.66 -7.09
CA PHE A 206 -5.79 5.38 -6.36
C PHE A 206 -6.76 5.37 -5.18
N HIS A 207 -7.32 6.52 -4.78
CA HIS A 207 -8.29 6.63 -3.69
C HIS A 207 -7.90 5.83 -2.43
N PRO A 208 -6.77 6.14 -1.77
CA PRO A 208 -6.27 5.34 -0.65
C PRO A 208 -7.28 5.22 0.47
N LEU A 209 -7.35 4.06 1.13
CA LEU A 209 -8.38 3.76 2.13
C LEU A 209 -8.30 4.66 3.38
N PHE A 210 -7.11 5.08 3.77
CA PHE A 210 -6.86 5.82 5.02
C PHE A 210 -6.34 7.24 4.81
N THR A 211 -6.27 7.74 3.59
CA THR A 211 -5.91 9.13 3.34
C THR A 211 -7.04 10.05 3.80
N ALA A 212 -6.74 10.92 4.75
CA ALA A 212 -7.76 11.63 5.53
C ALA A 212 -8.33 12.90 4.90
N ARG A 213 -7.89 13.29 3.72
CA ARG A 213 -8.37 14.53 3.08
C ARG A 213 -8.42 14.37 1.58
N TYR A 214 -9.62 14.39 1.06
CA TYR A 214 -9.90 15.05 -0.19
C TYR A 214 -10.10 16.52 0.18
N GLY A 215 -9.15 17.36 -0.16
CA GLY A 215 -9.22 18.82 0.03
C GLY A 215 -10.38 19.41 -0.71
#